data_382b3f27cba3744a3bbeab6f5135088d
#
_entry.id   382b3f27cba3744a3bbeab6f5135088d
#
_cell.length_a   1.000
_cell.length_b   1.000
_cell.length_c   1.000
_cell.angle_alpha   90.00
_cell.angle_beta   90.00
_cell.angle_gamma   90.00
#
_symmetry.space_group_name_H-M   'P 1'
#
loop_
_entity.id
_entity.type
_entity.pdbx_description
1 polymer ?
#
loop_
_entity_poly.entity_id
_entity_poly.type
_entity_poly.pdbx_seq_one_letter_code
_entity_poly.pdbx_strand_id
1 'polypeptide(L)'
;YLGASDATSAWLRHSAYRALVAGWSGLIAGLIEVPCLMWMRTVMNHQYRHGGSMVGTLQKLYAEGGVARLYSGVTLTLVHTSLVRFGDTAANAGVDALLSGVPLALRTAASTATSVAFRVLVSPVDTLKTTAQVEGKAALALLRAKARRDGVGVLWHGCNMAALASAVGTYPWFATFNALDAT
;
A
#
# COMPACT_ATOMS: atom_id res chain seq x y z
N TYR A 1 -37.13 15.30 -13.94
CA TYR A 1 -36.52 14.75 -12.70
C TYR A 1 -35.91 13.36 -12.91
N LEU A 2 -36.47 12.48 -13.76
CA LEU A 2 -35.97 11.12 -14.07
C LEU A 2 -34.62 11.16 -14.83
N GLY A 3 -34.42 12.12 -15.73
CA GLY A 3 -33.19 12.21 -16.53
C GLY A 3 -31.93 12.61 -15.75
N ALA A 4 -32.07 13.36 -14.65
CA ALA A 4 -30.92 13.75 -13.81
C ALA A 4 -30.38 12.56 -12.98
N SER A 5 -31.27 11.67 -12.51
CA SER A 5 -30.87 10.46 -11.77
C SER A 5 -30.14 9.46 -12.67
N ASP A 6 -30.57 9.33 -13.92
CA ASP A 6 -29.96 8.42 -14.91
C ASP A 6 -28.57 8.92 -15.35
N ALA A 7 -28.42 10.23 -15.58
CA ALA A 7 -27.13 10.84 -15.90
C ALA A 7 -26.13 10.67 -14.74
N THR A 8 -26.59 10.90 -13.49
CA THR A 8 -25.75 10.73 -12.30
C THR A 8 -25.33 9.27 -12.12
N SER A 9 -26.25 8.33 -12.33
CA SER A 9 -25.96 6.90 -12.22
C SER A 9 -24.98 6.41 -13.30
N ALA A 10 -25.10 6.92 -14.53
CA ALA A 10 -24.22 6.61 -15.64
C ALA A 10 -22.79 7.14 -15.38
N TRP A 11 -22.67 8.36 -14.87
CA TRP A 11 -21.40 8.97 -14.50
C TRP A 11 -20.70 8.23 -13.35
N LEU A 12 -21.44 7.85 -12.29
CA LEU A 12 -20.91 7.03 -11.21
C LEU A 12 -20.44 5.66 -11.70
N ARG A 13 -21.19 5.00 -12.57
CA ARG A 13 -20.76 3.72 -13.17
C ARG A 13 -19.49 3.88 -13.99
N HIS A 14 -19.36 4.95 -14.77
CA HIS A 14 -18.17 5.23 -15.56
C HIS A 14 -16.94 5.42 -14.65
N SER A 15 -17.07 6.23 -13.59
CA SER A 15 -15.98 6.47 -12.64
C SER A 15 -15.58 5.19 -11.90
N ALA A 16 -16.56 4.38 -11.46
CA ALA A 16 -16.31 3.09 -10.84
C ALA A 16 -15.61 2.10 -11.80
N TYR A 17 -16.04 2.05 -13.07
CA TYR A 17 -15.38 1.23 -14.08
C TYR A 17 -13.92 1.62 -14.30
N ARG A 18 -13.63 2.93 -14.45
CA ARG A 18 -12.25 3.45 -14.57
C ARG A 18 -11.42 3.09 -13.34
N ALA A 19 -11.95 3.25 -12.15
CA ALA A 19 -11.28 2.87 -10.91
C ALA A 19 -10.94 1.38 -10.87
N LEU A 20 -11.88 0.52 -11.24
CA LEU A 20 -11.65 -0.93 -11.26
C LEU A 20 -10.59 -1.33 -12.29
N VAL A 21 -10.68 -0.83 -13.52
CA VAL A 21 -9.69 -1.14 -14.59
C VAL A 21 -8.29 -0.68 -14.20
N ALA A 22 -8.16 0.55 -13.68
CA ALA A 22 -6.88 1.06 -13.20
C ALA A 22 -6.37 0.26 -11.99
N GLY A 23 -7.27 -0.13 -11.08
CA GLY A 23 -6.94 -0.96 -9.93
C GLY A 23 -6.35 -2.33 -10.32
N TRP A 24 -6.92 -2.98 -11.34
CA TRP A 24 -6.39 -4.26 -11.84
C TRP A 24 -4.97 -4.13 -12.38
N SER A 25 -4.66 -3.08 -13.13
CA SER A 25 -3.27 -2.84 -13.59
C SER A 25 -2.30 -2.65 -12.42
N GLY A 26 -2.71 -1.92 -11.39
CA GLY A 26 -1.93 -1.74 -10.17
C GLY A 26 -1.72 -3.05 -9.41
N LEU A 27 -2.73 -3.91 -9.32
CA LEU A 27 -2.63 -5.22 -8.70
C LEU A 27 -1.60 -6.10 -9.42
N ILE A 28 -1.65 -6.17 -10.74
CA ILE A 28 -0.69 -6.94 -11.56
C ILE A 28 0.74 -6.41 -11.35
N ALA A 29 0.92 -5.09 -11.35
CA ALA A 29 2.21 -4.48 -11.06
C ALA A 29 2.75 -4.90 -9.68
N GLY A 30 1.90 -4.94 -8.65
CA GLY A 30 2.24 -5.42 -7.31
C GLY A 30 2.68 -6.89 -7.29
N LEU A 31 2.02 -7.76 -8.05
CA LEU A 31 2.39 -9.17 -8.16
C LEU A 31 3.77 -9.39 -8.79
N ILE A 32 4.18 -8.53 -9.72
CA ILE A 32 5.50 -8.60 -10.36
C ILE A 32 6.58 -7.96 -9.44
N GLU A 33 6.25 -6.85 -8.79
CA GLU A 33 7.19 -6.11 -7.95
C GLU A 33 7.71 -6.94 -6.77
N VAL A 34 6.84 -7.71 -6.11
CA VAL A 34 7.19 -8.43 -4.89
C VAL A 34 8.27 -9.49 -5.11
N PRO A 35 8.20 -10.42 -6.07
CA PRO A 35 9.27 -11.39 -6.30
C PRO A 35 10.63 -10.74 -6.59
N CYS A 36 10.64 -9.61 -7.28
CA CYS A 36 11.88 -8.93 -7.65
C CYS A 36 12.53 -8.19 -6.47
N LEU A 37 11.75 -7.53 -5.62
CA LEU A 37 12.25 -6.58 -4.62
C LEU A 37 12.10 -7.06 -3.16
N MET A 38 11.51 -8.23 -2.92
CA MET A 38 11.21 -8.73 -1.58
C MET A 38 12.46 -8.84 -0.69
N TRP A 39 13.54 -9.41 -1.21
CA TRP A 39 14.77 -9.60 -0.48
C TRP A 39 15.33 -8.28 0.07
N MET A 40 15.31 -7.22 -0.75
CA MET A 40 15.76 -5.89 -0.35
C MET A 40 14.87 -5.30 0.73
N ARG A 41 13.54 -5.42 0.59
CA ARG A 41 12.57 -4.94 1.59
C ARG A 41 12.73 -5.64 2.93
N THR A 42 13.00 -6.95 2.92
CA THR A 42 13.26 -7.72 4.16
C THR A 42 14.51 -7.23 4.86
N VAL A 43 15.60 -7.00 4.12
CA VAL A 43 16.85 -6.45 4.67
C VAL A 43 16.61 -5.06 5.25
N MET A 44 15.94 -4.17 4.52
CA MET A 44 15.65 -2.80 5.00
C MET A 44 14.79 -2.80 6.27
N ASN A 45 13.71 -3.60 6.31
CA ASN A 45 12.84 -3.66 7.49
C ASN A 45 13.57 -4.24 8.72
N HIS A 46 14.46 -5.21 8.51
CA HIS A 46 15.31 -5.74 9.57
C HIS A 46 16.31 -4.66 10.06
N GLN A 47 16.91 -3.87 9.14
CA GLN A 47 17.79 -2.75 9.51
C GLN A 47 17.05 -1.68 10.33
N TYR A 48 15.83 -1.30 9.95
CA TYR A 48 15.05 -0.31 10.70
C TYR A 48 14.76 -0.77 12.13
N ARG A 49 14.65 -2.07 12.35
CA ARG A 49 14.39 -2.65 13.67
C ARG A 49 15.64 -2.83 14.52
N HIS A 50 16.73 -3.30 13.93
CA HIS A 50 17.93 -3.78 14.65
C HIS A 50 19.18 -2.95 14.35
N GLY A 51 19.14 -2.04 13.40
CA GLY A 51 20.31 -1.31 12.92
C GLY A 51 21.23 -2.17 12.05
N GLY A 52 22.41 -1.64 11.76
CA GLY A 52 23.45 -2.33 11.01
C GLY A 52 23.56 -1.90 9.54
N SER A 53 24.61 -2.40 8.86
CA SER A 53 24.84 -2.14 7.43
C SER A 53 23.97 -3.08 6.57
N MET A 54 23.63 -2.66 5.36
CA MET A 54 22.84 -3.45 4.42
C MET A 54 23.49 -4.80 4.10
N VAL A 55 24.78 -4.79 3.82
CA VAL A 55 25.55 -6.00 3.49
C VAL A 55 25.63 -6.94 4.71
N GLY A 56 25.93 -6.40 5.89
CA GLY A 56 25.99 -7.20 7.12
C GLY A 56 24.64 -7.82 7.49
N THR A 57 23.54 -7.06 7.33
CA THR A 57 22.20 -7.58 7.56
C THR A 57 21.83 -8.66 6.54
N LEU A 58 22.18 -8.47 5.26
CA LEU A 58 21.94 -9.49 4.22
C LEU A 58 22.68 -10.79 4.54
N GLN A 59 23.97 -10.69 4.90
CA GLN A 59 24.78 -11.86 5.29
C GLN A 59 24.20 -12.58 6.51
N LYS A 60 23.80 -11.82 7.53
CA LYS A 60 23.16 -12.35 8.73
C LYS A 60 21.88 -13.11 8.42
N LEU A 61 20.95 -12.49 7.69
CA LEU A 61 19.68 -13.11 7.32
C LEU A 61 19.88 -14.34 6.42
N TYR A 62 20.87 -14.28 5.54
CA TYR A 62 21.22 -15.42 4.70
C TYR A 62 21.78 -16.59 5.53
N ALA A 63 22.64 -16.31 6.50
CA ALA A 63 23.17 -17.31 7.44
C ALA A 63 22.07 -17.92 8.35
N GLU A 64 21.03 -17.15 8.71
CA GLU A 64 19.91 -17.63 9.54
C GLU A 64 18.99 -18.63 8.81
N GLY A 65 18.84 -18.55 7.49
CA GLY A 65 17.91 -19.42 6.77
C GLY A 65 17.96 -19.31 5.26
N GLY A 66 19.05 -18.82 4.70
CA GLY A 66 19.27 -18.71 3.26
C GLY A 66 18.25 -17.79 2.57
N VAL A 67 17.95 -18.10 1.32
CA VAL A 67 16.99 -17.37 0.50
C VAL A 67 15.59 -17.38 1.13
N ALA A 68 15.18 -18.48 1.74
CA ALA A 68 13.86 -18.58 2.38
C ALA A 68 13.65 -17.55 3.49
N ARG A 69 14.70 -17.17 4.22
CA ARG A 69 14.64 -16.12 5.24
C ARG A 69 14.41 -14.73 4.63
N LEU A 70 15.02 -14.45 3.49
CA LEU A 70 14.86 -13.19 2.76
C LEU A 70 13.44 -13.03 2.18
N TYR A 71 12.75 -14.14 1.90
CA TYR A 71 11.37 -14.16 1.42
C TYR A 71 10.35 -14.45 2.53
N SER A 72 10.74 -14.30 3.80
CA SER A 72 9.83 -14.46 4.94
C SER A 72 8.67 -13.47 4.85
N GLY A 73 7.43 -14.00 4.90
CA GLY A 73 6.22 -13.20 4.76
C GLY A 73 5.86 -12.83 3.32
N VAL A 74 6.40 -13.50 2.31
CA VAL A 74 6.13 -13.21 0.88
C VAL A 74 4.64 -13.21 0.56
N THR A 75 3.86 -14.15 1.08
CA THR A 75 2.41 -14.22 0.85
C THR A 75 1.70 -12.96 1.38
N LEU A 76 2.03 -12.53 2.60
CA LEU A 76 1.48 -11.30 3.19
C LEU A 76 1.92 -10.07 2.41
N THR A 77 3.16 -10.06 1.92
CA THR A 77 3.70 -8.96 1.10
C THR A 77 3.01 -8.90 -0.25
N LEU A 78 2.75 -10.04 -0.90
CA LEU A 78 1.98 -10.11 -2.15
C LEU A 78 0.58 -9.53 -1.95
N VAL A 79 -0.15 -10.01 -0.96
CA VAL A 79 -1.50 -9.52 -0.67
C VAL A 79 -1.49 -8.03 -0.36
N HIS A 80 -0.63 -7.59 0.56
CA HIS A 80 -0.54 -6.18 0.95
C HIS A 80 -0.16 -5.27 -0.23
N THR A 81 0.92 -5.59 -0.96
CA THR A 81 1.40 -4.75 -2.06
C THR A 81 0.38 -4.67 -3.19
N SER A 82 -0.24 -5.80 -3.55
CA SER A 82 -1.27 -5.83 -4.58
C SER A 82 -2.50 -5.01 -4.18
N LEU A 83 -2.96 -5.12 -2.92
CA LEU A 83 -4.08 -4.32 -2.41
C LEU A 83 -3.75 -2.82 -2.41
N VAL A 84 -2.57 -2.44 -1.94
CA VAL A 84 -2.16 -1.03 -1.91
C VAL A 84 -2.04 -0.46 -3.33
N ARG A 85 -1.42 -1.19 -4.26
CA ARG A 85 -1.33 -0.78 -5.66
C ARG A 85 -2.70 -0.66 -6.33
N PHE A 86 -3.59 -1.63 -6.07
CA PHE A 86 -4.97 -1.53 -6.51
C PHE A 86 -5.65 -0.27 -5.96
N GLY A 87 -5.55 -0.03 -4.65
CA GLY A 87 -6.16 1.12 -3.99
C GLY A 87 -5.64 2.46 -4.51
N ASP A 88 -4.32 2.60 -4.67
CA ASP A 88 -3.69 3.83 -5.16
C ASP A 88 -4.14 4.16 -6.60
N THR A 89 -4.08 3.17 -7.50
CA THR A 89 -4.48 3.38 -8.91
C THR A 89 -5.99 3.57 -9.06
N ALA A 90 -6.79 2.81 -8.31
CA ALA A 90 -8.24 2.96 -8.29
C ALA A 90 -8.68 4.31 -7.71
N ALA A 91 -8.04 4.77 -6.62
CA ALA A 91 -8.31 6.07 -6.02
C ALA A 91 -7.99 7.21 -7.00
N ASN A 92 -6.81 7.16 -7.65
CA ASN A 92 -6.44 8.19 -8.61
C ASN A 92 -7.41 8.24 -9.79
N ALA A 93 -7.63 7.13 -10.48
CA ALA A 93 -8.50 7.08 -11.66
C ALA A 93 -9.98 7.35 -11.34
N GLY A 94 -10.46 6.84 -10.20
CA GLY A 94 -11.84 7.02 -9.78
C GLY A 94 -12.14 8.47 -9.37
N VAL A 95 -11.27 9.07 -8.54
CA VAL A 95 -11.42 10.46 -8.10
C VAL A 95 -11.22 11.44 -9.26
N ASP A 96 -10.27 11.17 -10.16
CA ASP A 96 -10.06 11.99 -11.36
C ASP A 96 -11.30 12.01 -12.25
N ALA A 97 -11.92 10.87 -12.47
CA ALA A 97 -13.18 10.77 -13.20
C ALA A 97 -14.37 11.45 -12.48
N LEU A 98 -14.41 11.34 -11.15
CA LEU A 98 -15.46 11.98 -10.33
C LEU A 98 -15.34 13.51 -10.27
N LEU A 99 -14.15 14.03 -10.28
CA LEU A 99 -13.85 15.45 -10.12
C LEU A 99 -13.31 16.11 -11.40
N SER A 100 -13.72 15.61 -12.57
CA SER A 100 -13.21 16.07 -13.87
C SER A 100 -13.38 17.59 -14.13
N GLY A 101 -14.36 18.25 -13.46
CA GLY A 101 -14.58 19.69 -13.53
C GLY A 101 -13.85 20.53 -12.48
N VAL A 102 -13.02 19.93 -11.63
CA VAL A 102 -12.33 20.58 -10.51
C VAL A 102 -10.86 20.82 -10.87
N PRO A 103 -10.21 21.90 -10.36
CA PRO A 103 -8.78 22.14 -10.59
C PRO A 103 -7.91 20.94 -10.22
N LEU A 104 -6.87 20.69 -11.04
CA LEU A 104 -5.97 19.54 -10.92
C LEU A 104 -5.42 19.34 -9.50
N ALA A 105 -5.00 20.41 -8.84
CA ALA A 105 -4.46 20.36 -7.50
C ALA A 105 -5.46 19.78 -6.47
N LEU A 106 -6.73 20.16 -6.55
CA LEU A 106 -7.78 19.65 -5.66
C LEU A 106 -8.13 18.19 -5.98
N ARG A 107 -8.18 17.80 -7.25
CA ARG A 107 -8.35 16.39 -7.66
C ARG A 107 -7.23 15.53 -7.11
N THR A 108 -5.99 15.96 -7.28
CA THR A 108 -4.80 15.26 -6.77
C THR A 108 -4.81 15.15 -5.26
N ALA A 109 -5.20 16.20 -4.54
CA ALA A 109 -5.34 16.16 -3.09
C ALA A 109 -6.42 15.15 -2.65
N ALA A 110 -7.58 15.14 -3.32
CA ALA A 110 -8.65 14.19 -3.04
C ALA A 110 -8.24 12.73 -3.35
N SER A 111 -7.54 12.49 -4.45
CA SER A 111 -6.99 11.17 -4.79
C SER A 111 -5.99 10.70 -3.73
N THR A 112 -5.10 11.59 -3.30
CA THR A 112 -4.12 11.28 -2.25
C THR A 112 -4.82 10.96 -0.93
N ALA A 113 -5.80 11.76 -0.52
CA ALA A 113 -6.57 11.50 0.70
C ALA A 113 -7.30 10.14 0.66
N THR A 114 -7.89 9.80 -0.49
CA THR A 114 -8.57 8.51 -0.70
C THR A 114 -7.58 7.34 -0.62
N SER A 115 -6.42 7.45 -1.26
CA SER A 115 -5.33 6.45 -1.17
C SER A 115 -4.84 6.26 0.25
N VAL A 116 -4.62 7.35 0.98
CA VAL A 116 -4.18 7.31 2.39
C VAL A 116 -5.22 6.64 3.27
N ALA A 117 -6.51 6.99 3.11
CA ALA A 117 -7.60 6.35 3.85
C ALA A 117 -7.64 4.82 3.58
N PHE A 118 -7.49 4.41 2.33
CA PHE A 118 -7.41 2.99 1.96
C PHE A 118 -6.21 2.29 2.62
N ARG A 119 -5.04 2.94 2.68
CA ARG A 119 -3.84 2.39 3.34
C ARG A 119 -4.05 2.21 4.84
N VAL A 120 -4.77 3.11 5.50
CA VAL A 120 -5.14 2.95 6.92
C VAL A 120 -6.00 1.70 7.13
N LEU A 121 -6.95 1.42 6.23
CA LEU A 121 -7.76 0.20 6.27
C LEU A 121 -6.91 -1.06 6.09
N VAL A 122 -5.89 -1.03 5.23
CA VAL A 122 -4.99 -2.15 4.94
C VAL A 122 -3.84 -2.26 5.97
N SER A 123 -3.68 -1.31 6.88
CA SER A 123 -2.63 -1.25 7.89
C SER A 123 -2.45 -2.53 8.71
N PRO A 124 -3.50 -3.28 9.13
CA PRO A 124 -3.31 -4.56 9.82
C PRO A 124 -2.49 -5.58 9.01
N VAL A 125 -2.68 -5.62 7.70
CA VAL A 125 -1.93 -6.51 6.81
C VAL A 125 -0.48 -6.05 6.70
N ASP A 126 -0.24 -4.74 6.68
CA ASP A 126 1.10 -4.17 6.69
C ASP A 126 1.87 -4.51 7.96
N THR A 127 1.22 -4.41 9.12
CA THR A 127 1.80 -4.78 10.41
C THR A 127 2.18 -6.27 10.45
N LEU A 128 1.29 -7.16 9.97
CA LEU A 128 1.56 -8.59 9.86
C LEU A 128 2.74 -8.88 8.95
N LYS A 129 2.76 -8.28 7.76
CA LYS A 129 3.84 -8.41 6.76
C LYS A 129 5.18 -7.96 7.33
N THR A 130 5.23 -6.75 7.88
CA THR A 130 6.47 -6.15 8.40
C THR A 130 7.02 -6.97 9.56
N THR A 131 6.16 -7.42 10.48
CA THR A 131 6.56 -8.30 11.56
C THR A 131 7.10 -9.63 11.04
N ALA A 132 6.47 -10.22 10.01
CA ALA A 132 6.94 -11.46 9.39
C ALA A 132 8.31 -11.31 8.72
N GLN A 133 8.61 -10.17 8.13
CA GLN A 133 9.91 -9.87 7.53
C GLN A 133 11.01 -9.73 8.59
N VAL A 134 10.69 -9.11 9.73
CA VAL A 134 11.65 -8.89 10.83
C VAL A 134 11.85 -10.16 11.67
N GLU A 135 10.76 -10.73 12.19
CA GLU A 135 10.77 -11.81 13.19
C GLU A 135 10.66 -13.21 12.55
N GLY A 136 10.46 -13.29 11.25
CA GLY A 136 10.36 -14.56 10.55
C GLY A 136 9.20 -15.44 11.05
N LYS A 137 9.49 -16.70 11.37
CA LYS A 137 8.48 -17.70 11.80
C LYS A 137 7.80 -17.35 13.13
N ALA A 138 8.43 -16.55 13.99
CA ALA A 138 7.88 -16.15 15.30
C ALA A 138 6.84 -15.01 15.20
N ALA A 139 6.72 -14.34 14.07
CA ALA A 139 5.91 -13.13 13.88
C ALA A 139 4.45 -13.29 14.34
N LEU A 140 3.80 -14.35 13.91
CA LEU A 140 2.38 -14.57 14.21
C LEU A 140 2.13 -14.82 15.70
N ALA A 141 3.02 -15.57 16.36
CA ALA A 141 2.94 -15.83 17.81
C ALA A 141 3.15 -14.53 18.59
N LEU A 142 4.14 -13.72 18.22
CA LEU A 142 4.41 -12.42 18.83
C LEU A 142 3.24 -11.44 18.68
N LEU A 143 2.68 -11.32 17.49
CA LEU A 143 1.52 -10.45 17.26
C LEU A 143 0.27 -10.91 17.99
N ARG A 144 0.01 -12.21 18.04
CA ARG A 144 -1.10 -12.76 18.84
C ARG A 144 -0.94 -12.50 20.33
N ALA A 145 0.27 -12.69 20.87
CA ALA A 145 0.57 -12.39 22.27
C ALA A 145 0.37 -10.90 22.57
N LYS A 146 0.85 -10.02 21.68
CA LYS A 146 0.71 -8.59 21.82
C LYS A 146 -0.75 -8.14 21.69
N ALA A 147 -1.50 -8.66 20.72
CA ALA A 147 -2.92 -8.36 20.55
C ALA A 147 -3.78 -8.83 21.73
N ARG A 148 -3.42 -9.94 22.38
CA ARG A 148 -4.10 -10.40 23.60
C ARG A 148 -3.83 -9.50 24.81
N ARG A 149 -2.62 -8.93 24.92
CA ARG A 149 -2.22 -8.08 26.03
C ARG A 149 -2.71 -6.65 25.87
N ASP A 150 -2.54 -6.06 24.69
CA ASP A 150 -2.69 -4.63 24.41
C ASP A 150 -3.93 -4.34 23.52
N GLY A 151 -4.67 -5.37 23.15
CA GLY A 151 -5.85 -5.28 22.28
C GLY A 151 -5.54 -5.26 20.79
N VAL A 152 -6.58 -5.41 19.96
CA VAL A 152 -6.45 -5.47 18.48
C VAL A 152 -5.92 -4.18 17.86
N GLY A 153 -6.04 -3.04 18.55
CA GLY A 153 -5.53 -1.72 18.12
C GLY A 153 -4.02 -1.70 17.84
N VAL A 154 -3.27 -2.67 18.39
CA VAL A 154 -1.85 -2.88 18.08
C VAL A 154 -1.56 -3.05 16.59
N LEU A 155 -2.51 -3.57 15.81
CA LEU A 155 -2.36 -3.76 14.37
C LEU A 155 -2.35 -2.43 13.58
N TRP A 156 -2.84 -1.35 14.20
CA TRP A 156 -2.79 0.02 13.65
C TRP A 156 -1.69 0.88 14.28
N HIS A 157 -0.80 0.28 15.09
CA HIS A 157 0.32 1.04 15.65
C HIS A 157 1.22 1.58 14.54
N GLY A 158 1.43 2.91 14.58
CA GLY A 158 2.24 3.60 13.56
C GLY A 158 1.49 3.96 12.28
N CYS A 159 0.20 3.61 12.12
CA CYS A 159 -0.57 3.92 10.91
C CYS A 159 -0.65 5.43 10.64
N ASN A 160 -0.70 6.28 11.67
CA ASN A 160 -0.74 7.74 11.51
C ASN A 160 0.55 8.28 10.85
N MET A 161 1.72 7.80 11.29
CA MET A 161 3.01 8.19 10.69
C MET A 161 3.16 7.61 9.29
N ALA A 162 2.73 6.37 9.08
CA ALA A 162 2.72 5.75 7.76
C ALA A 162 1.76 6.48 6.80
N ALA A 163 0.59 6.91 7.28
CA ALA A 163 -0.37 7.70 6.53
C ALA A 163 0.21 9.07 6.13
N LEU A 164 0.85 9.78 7.07
CA LEU A 164 1.50 11.06 6.81
C LEU A 164 2.64 10.91 5.78
N ALA A 165 3.53 9.94 5.97
CA ALA A 165 4.61 9.66 5.03
C ALA A 165 4.06 9.30 3.63
N SER A 166 2.98 8.53 3.57
CA SER A 166 2.29 8.20 2.32
C SER A 166 1.69 9.42 1.66
N ALA A 167 1.03 10.32 2.40
CA ALA A 167 0.47 11.56 1.87
C ALA A 167 1.55 12.44 1.22
N VAL A 168 2.67 12.63 1.92
CA VAL A 168 3.80 13.43 1.43
C VAL A 168 4.43 12.80 0.18
N GLY A 169 4.55 11.48 0.10
CA GLY A 169 5.13 10.79 -1.04
C GLY A 169 4.16 10.64 -2.22
N THR A 170 2.89 10.38 -1.96
CA THR A 170 1.90 10.08 -3.00
C THR A 170 1.42 11.34 -3.73
N TYR A 171 1.31 12.48 -3.04
CA TYR A 171 0.84 13.72 -3.65
C TYR A 171 1.72 14.19 -4.82
N PRO A 172 3.05 14.34 -4.69
CA PRO A 172 3.91 14.71 -5.83
C PRO A 172 3.85 13.72 -6.98
N TRP A 173 3.76 12.43 -6.66
CA TRP A 173 3.62 11.37 -7.66
C TRP A 173 2.34 11.56 -8.50
N PHE A 174 1.18 11.68 -7.84
CA PHE A 174 -0.09 11.90 -8.53
C PHE A 174 -0.13 13.25 -9.26
N ALA A 175 0.46 14.31 -8.66
CA ALA A 175 0.52 15.62 -9.31
C ALA A 175 1.29 15.55 -10.64
N THR A 176 2.45 14.90 -10.65
CA THR A 176 3.25 14.72 -11.85
C THR A 176 2.55 13.85 -12.89
N PHE A 177 2.01 12.70 -12.45
CA PHE A 177 1.30 11.77 -13.33
C PHE A 177 0.09 12.45 -14.00
N ASN A 178 -0.77 13.07 -13.20
CA ASN A 178 -1.99 13.72 -13.70
C ASN A 178 -1.68 14.96 -14.55
N ALA A 179 -0.57 15.67 -14.30
CA ALA A 179 -0.13 16.78 -15.15
C ALA A 179 0.33 16.29 -16.53
N LEU A 180 1.04 15.18 -16.59
CA LEU A 180 1.47 14.56 -17.85
C LEU A 180 0.31 13.96 -18.64
N ASP A 181 -0.68 13.39 -17.96
CA ASP A 181 -1.88 12.82 -18.60
C ASP A 181 -2.82 13.89 -19.15
N ALA A 182 -2.72 15.13 -18.66
CA ALA A 182 -3.52 16.27 -19.10
C ALA A 182 -2.92 17.01 -20.32
N THR A 183 -1.69 16.70 -20.74
CA THR A 183 -1.00 17.27 -21.90
C THR A 183 -1.16 16.42 -23.14
#